data_5582496f230742a10436ef09b40b2e86
#
_entry.id   5582496f230742a10436ef09b40b2e86
#
_cell.length_a   1.000
_cell.length_b   1.000
_cell.length_c   1.000
_cell.angle_alpha   90.00
_cell.angle_beta   90.00
_cell.angle_gamma   90.00
#
_symmetry.space_group_name_H-M   'P 1'
#
loop_
_entity.id
_entity.type
_entity.pdbx_description
1 polymer ?
#
loop_
_entity_poly.entity_id
_entity_poly.type
_entity_poly.pdbx_seq_one_letter_code
_entity_poly.pdbx_strand_id
1 'polypeptide(L)'
;MIKTPLKAVLASLAALGALASTMPAHAGKTLDTIKQRGQLVCGTNPSLPGFAAADSQGVYTGLDVDVCKAVAATILSDAGKIKWVPLNAQQRFTALQSGEIDILSRNTTWTLTRDASLGLHFTGTTYYDGQGFMVTKKSKITSAKQLKGATVCVQSGTTTEKNLSDYSKASGLNMKPVVFETQEATNKAYFSGRCQAYTTDASGLASVRNKEAGNPEDHVI
;
A
#
# COMPACT_ATOMS: atom_id res chain seq x y z
N MET A 1 -13.44 -69.74 11.91
CA MET A 1 -13.78 -68.55 11.06
C MET A 1 -14.49 -67.55 11.97
N ILE A 2 -13.77 -66.51 12.40
CA ILE A 2 -14.30 -65.46 13.27
C ILE A 2 -14.97 -64.41 12.39
N LYS A 3 -16.31 -64.36 12.43
CA LYS A 3 -17.10 -63.33 11.74
C LYS A 3 -17.09 -62.06 12.59
N THR A 4 -16.16 -61.13 12.32
CA THR A 4 -16.21 -59.80 12.92
C THR A 4 -17.45 -59.07 12.41
N PRO A 5 -18.35 -58.54 13.25
CA PRO A 5 -19.57 -57.92 12.80
C PRO A 5 -19.24 -56.56 12.12
N LEU A 6 -19.64 -56.40 10.87
CA LEU A 6 -19.46 -55.23 10.02
C LEU A 6 -19.84 -53.89 10.71
N LYS A 7 -20.75 -53.95 11.68
CA LYS A 7 -21.17 -52.84 12.53
C LYS A 7 -20.06 -52.30 13.45
N ALA A 8 -19.16 -53.16 13.94
CA ALA A 8 -18.05 -52.74 14.80
C ALA A 8 -16.95 -51.99 13.99
N VAL A 9 -16.72 -52.39 12.75
CA VAL A 9 -15.76 -51.71 11.85
C VAL A 9 -16.26 -50.33 11.44
N LEU A 10 -17.54 -50.16 11.14
CA LEU A 10 -18.16 -48.89 10.82
C LEU A 10 -18.15 -47.90 12.02
N ALA A 11 -18.36 -48.39 13.23
CA ALA A 11 -18.30 -47.55 14.44
C ALA A 11 -16.88 -47.06 14.73
N SER A 12 -15.86 -47.89 14.46
CA SER A 12 -14.44 -47.51 14.65
C SER A 12 -13.97 -46.48 13.64
N LEU A 13 -14.43 -46.54 12.38
CA LEU A 13 -14.12 -45.52 11.36
C LEU A 13 -14.80 -44.18 11.65
N ALA A 14 -16.03 -44.18 12.18
CA ALA A 14 -16.73 -42.94 12.55
C ALA A 14 -16.06 -42.24 13.76
N ALA A 15 -15.52 -43.01 14.73
CA ALA A 15 -14.79 -42.46 15.89
C ALA A 15 -13.42 -41.86 15.52
N LEU A 16 -12.71 -42.43 14.52
CA LEU A 16 -11.47 -41.83 14.00
C LEU A 16 -11.72 -40.55 13.21
N GLY A 17 -12.83 -40.46 12.49
CA GLY A 17 -13.20 -39.23 11.75
C GLY A 17 -13.56 -38.06 12.67
N ALA A 18 -14.15 -38.30 13.83
CA ALA A 18 -14.51 -37.25 14.79
C ALA A 18 -13.30 -36.66 15.56
N LEU A 19 -12.21 -37.42 15.70
CA LEU A 19 -10.96 -36.92 16.34
C LEU A 19 -10.12 -36.04 15.41
N ALA A 20 -10.32 -36.11 14.09
CA ALA A 20 -9.59 -35.29 13.12
C ALA A 20 -10.13 -33.83 12.99
N SER A 21 -11.31 -33.54 13.55
CA SER A 21 -11.98 -32.23 13.42
C SER A 21 -11.73 -31.25 14.55
N THR A 22 -10.89 -31.56 15.53
CA THR A 22 -10.57 -30.68 16.67
C THR A 22 -9.17 -30.07 16.63
N MET A 23 -8.59 -29.87 15.44
CA MET A 23 -7.40 -29.05 15.38
C MET A 23 -7.80 -27.62 15.71
N PRO A 24 -7.29 -27.04 16.81
CA PRO A 24 -7.52 -25.62 17.07
C PRO A 24 -7.00 -24.85 15.88
N ALA A 25 -7.83 -23.95 15.32
CA ALA A 25 -7.37 -22.98 14.34
C ALA A 25 -6.30 -22.13 15.04
N HIS A 26 -5.03 -22.42 14.79
CA HIS A 26 -3.96 -21.57 15.28
C HIS A 26 -4.12 -20.20 14.62
N ALA A 27 -4.38 -19.19 15.43
CA ALA A 27 -4.18 -17.82 15.02
C ALA A 27 -2.76 -17.73 14.45
N GLY A 28 -2.60 -17.14 13.28
CA GLY A 28 -1.31 -17.18 12.57
C GLY A 28 -0.19 -16.60 13.45
N LYS A 29 1.02 -17.12 13.30
CA LYS A 29 2.23 -16.76 14.09
C LYS A 29 2.39 -15.23 14.30
N THR A 30 2.03 -14.42 13.33
CA THR A 30 2.09 -12.96 13.42
C THR A 30 1.15 -12.41 14.50
N LEU A 31 -0.08 -12.93 14.60
CA LEU A 31 -1.03 -12.49 15.63
C LEU A 31 -0.54 -12.83 17.03
N ASP A 32 0.03 -14.02 17.22
CA ASP A 32 0.60 -14.43 18.51
C ASP A 32 1.78 -13.54 18.89
N THR A 33 2.65 -13.21 17.93
CA THR A 33 3.78 -12.29 18.12
C THR A 33 3.31 -10.90 18.53
N ILE A 34 2.26 -10.35 17.88
CA ILE A 34 1.70 -9.03 18.23
C ILE A 34 1.16 -9.06 19.66
N LYS A 35 0.41 -10.09 20.04
CA LYS A 35 -0.15 -10.25 21.40
C LYS A 35 0.94 -10.36 22.47
N GLN A 36 1.97 -11.20 22.24
CA GLN A 36 3.09 -11.36 23.16
C GLN A 36 3.89 -10.06 23.32
N ARG A 37 4.14 -9.35 22.23
CA ARG A 37 4.87 -8.08 22.23
C ARG A 37 4.05 -6.94 22.83
N GLY A 38 2.72 -7.05 22.80
CA GLY A 38 1.79 -6.01 23.27
C GLY A 38 1.78 -4.76 22.38
N GLN A 39 2.25 -4.86 21.15
CA GLN A 39 2.36 -3.74 20.21
C GLN A 39 2.25 -4.22 18.76
N LEU A 40 1.48 -3.49 17.93
CA LEU A 40 1.43 -3.64 16.48
C LEU A 40 2.55 -2.84 15.81
N VAL A 41 3.30 -3.43 14.88
CA VAL A 41 4.27 -2.72 14.05
C VAL A 41 3.65 -2.46 12.68
N CYS A 42 3.33 -1.19 12.40
CA CYS A 42 2.66 -0.77 11.18
C CYS A 42 3.61 0.00 10.26
N GLY A 43 3.82 -0.52 9.05
CA GLY A 43 4.50 0.18 7.97
C GLY A 43 3.56 1.16 7.27
N THR A 44 3.99 2.41 7.10
CA THR A 44 3.16 3.46 6.50
C THR A 44 3.96 4.46 5.66
N ASN A 45 3.25 5.32 4.92
CA ASN A 45 3.86 6.41 4.17
C ASN A 45 4.04 7.61 5.14
N PRO A 46 5.23 8.22 5.24
CA PRO A 46 5.40 9.37 6.12
C PRO A 46 4.95 10.72 5.52
N SER A 47 4.64 10.77 4.21
CA SER A 47 4.57 12.04 3.46
C SER A 47 3.37 12.14 2.50
N LEU A 48 2.23 11.52 2.86
CA LEU A 48 1.00 11.59 2.06
C LEU A 48 -0.17 12.11 2.90
N PRO A 49 -0.36 13.44 2.98
CA PRO A 49 -1.43 14.04 3.79
C PRO A 49 -2.82 13.48 3.45
N GLY A 50 -3.66 13.28 4.46
CA GLY A 50 -4.98 12.65 4.32
C GLY A 50 -4.95 11.12 4.32
N PHE A 51 -3.86 10.49 3.88
CA PHE A 51 -3.65 9.03 3.93
C PHE A 51 -2.73 8.64 5.09
N ALA A 52 -1.48 9.08 5.06
CA ALA A 52 -0.57 8.95 6.19
C ALA A 52 0.49 10.05 6.11
N ALA A 53 0.53 10.88 7.11
CA ALA A 53 1.57 11.90 7.26
C ALA A 53 1.88 12.09 8.75
N ALA A 54 3.16 12.28 9.06
CA ALA A 54 3.61 12.68 10.38
C ALA A 54 3.65 14.21 10.46
N ASP A 55 3.22 14.74 11.59
CA ASP A 55 3.43 16.17 11.92
C ASP A 55 4.85 16.41 12.45
N SER A 56 5.15 17.65 12.84
CA SER A 56 6.46 18.04 13.39
C SER A 56 6.78 17.38 14.74
N GLN A 57 5.80 16.80 15.41
CA GLN A 57 5.94 16.06 16.65
C GLN A 57 6.04 14.55 16.45
N GLY A 58 5.97 14.09 15.18
CA GLY A 58 5.97 12.67 14.81
C GLY A 58 4.61 11.97 14.99
N VAL A 59 3.53 12.72 15.18
CA VAL A 59 2.18 12.16 15.28
C VAL A 59 1.63 11.88 13.89
N TYR A 60 1.30 10.61 13.64
CA TYR A 60 0.73 10.17 12.38
C TYR A 60 -0.78 10.37 12.33
N THR A 61 -1.29 10.85 11.19
CA THR A 61 -2.72 11.03 10.92
C THR A 61 -3.08 10.62 9.50
N GLY A 62 -4.34 10.22 9.28
CA GLY A 62 -4.90 9.92 7.97
C GLY A 62 -5.52 8.51 7.87
N LEU A 63 -6.16 8.23 6.74
CA LEU A 63 -6.93 7.00 6.47
C LEU A 63 -6.10 5.72 6.74
N ASP A 64 -4.88 5.65 6.19
CA ASP A 64 -4.00 4.48 6.35
C ASP A 64 -3.56 4.30 7.81
N VAL A 65 -3.42 5.40 8.54
CA VAL A 65 -3.11 5.41 9.97
C VAL A 65 -4.28 4.86 10.78
N ASP A 66 -5.51 5.28 10.45
CA ASP A 66 -6.71 4.85 11.16
C ASP A 66 -6.99 3.36 10.95
N VAL A 67 -6.62 2.80 9.80
CA VAL A 67 -6.65 1.34 9.57
C VAL A 67 -5.74 0.62 10.57
N CYS A 68 -4.49 1.05 10.76
CA CYS A 68 -3.60 0.42 11.75
C CYS A 68 -4.10 0.62 13.19
N LYS A 69 -4.69 1.77 13.51
CA LYS A 69 -5.32 2.01 14.82
C LYS A 69 -6.48 1.05 15.08
N ALA A 70 -7.32 0.82 14.06
CA ALA A 70 -8.44 -0.13 14.17
C ALA A 70 -7.94 -1.57 14.40
N VAL A 71 -6.89 -1.97 13.68
CA VAL A 71 -6.25 -3.29 13.88
C VAL A 71 -5.66 -3.43 15.29
N ALA A 72 -4.92 -2.42 15.77
CA ALA A 72 -4.35 -2.43 17.12
C ALA A 72 -5.46 -2.47 18.20
N ALA A 73 -6.50 -1.67 18.05
CA ALA A 73 -7.65 -1.70 18.97
C ALA A 73 -8.31 -3.08 19.01
N THR A 74 -8.44 -3.74 17.86
CA THR A 74 -9.07 -5.08 17.76
C THR A 74 -8.21 -6.16 18.42
N ILE A 75 -6.89 -6.14 18.22
CA ILE A 75 -5.99 -7.18 18.70
C ILE A 75 -5.58 -6.94 20.16
N LEU A 76 -5.34 -5.69 20.54
CA LEU A 76 -4.71 -5.28 21.80
C LEU A 76 -5.63 -4.49 22.72
N SER A 77 -6.88 -4.28 22.31
CA SER A 77 -7.87 -3.43 23.00
C SER A 77 -7.39 -1.98 23.23
N ASP A 78 -6.43 -1.52 22.42
CA ASP A 78 -5.83 -0.19 22.55
C ASP A 78 -5.28 0.29 21.18
N ALA A 79 -5.89 1.33 20.62
CA ALA A 79 -5.51 1.94 19.35
C ALA A 79 -4.13 2.65 19.39
N GLY A 80 -3.62 2.95 20.57
CA GLY A 80 -2.31 3.61 20.76
C GLY A 80 -1.13 2.65 20.78
N LYS A 81 -1.36 1.35 20.88
CA LYS A 81 -0.28 0.34 20.93
C LYS A 81 0.30 0.04 19.56
N ILE A 82 0.82 1.07 18.89
CA ILE A 82 1.41 0.98 17.56
C ILE A 82 2.83 1.52 17.56
N LYS A 83 3.72 0.76 16.91
CA LYS A 83 5.03 1.26 16.45
C LYS A 83 4.92 1.58 14.97
N TRP A 84 5.11 2.84 14.63
CA TRP A 84 5.12 3.31 13.25
C TRP A 84 6.49 3.08 12.60
N VAL A 85 6.48 2.55 11.37
CA VAL A 85 7.69 2.38 10.55
C VAL A 85 7.48 3.13 9.23
N PRO A 86 8.14 4.28 9.04
CA PRO A 86 8.08 5.01 7.78
C PRO A 86 8.82 4.24 6.69
N LEU A 87 8.15 3.98 5.57
CA LEU A 87 8.71 3.22 4.46
C LEU A 87 8.45 3.93 3.13
N ASN A 88 9.43 3.93 2.23
CA ASN A 88 9.23 4.34 0.85
C ASN A 88 8.58 3.21 0.03
N ALA A 89 8.33 3.44 -1.26
CA ALA A 89 7.62 2.48 -2.10
C ALA A 89 8.45 1.22 -2.41
N GLN A 90 9.76 1.29 -2.39
CA GLN A 90 10.64 0.14 -2.64
C GLN A 90 10.83 -0.73 -1.39
N GLN A 91 10.96 -0.11 -0.22
CA GLN A 91 11.24 -0.80 1.04
C GLN A 91 10.05 -1.59 1.59
N ARG A 92 8.82 -1.14 1.32
CA ARG A 92 7.60 -1.61 1.99
C ARG A 92 7.37 -3.12 1.93
N PHE A 93 7.65 -3.76 0.78
CA PHE A 93 7.42 -5.19 0.62
C PHE A 93 8.49 -6.02 1.31
N THR A 94 9.76 -5.61 1.22
CA THR A 94 10.85 -6.28 1.92
C THR A 94 10.66 -6.21 3.43
N ALA A 95 10.25 -5.05 3.97
CA ALA A 95 9.96 -4.89 5.38
C ALA A 95 8.83 -5.83 5.87
N LEU A 96 7.77 -6.02 5.05
CA LEU A 96 6.69 -6.95 5.37
C LEU A 96 7.16 -8.42 5.28
N GLN A 97 7.91 -8.77 4.23
CA GLN A 97 8.43 -10.14 4.01
C GLN A 97 9.44 -10.57 5.08
N SER A 98 10.28 -9.64 5.56
CA SER A 98 11.26 -9.91 6.62
C SER A 98 10.65 -9.99 8.02
N GLY A 99 9.39 -9.54 8.19
CA GLY A 99 8.76 -9.43 9.50
C GLY A 99 9.22 -8.21 10.30
N GLU A 100 9.86 -7.23 9.66
CA GLU A 100 10.17 -5.92 10.27
C GLU A 100 8.89 -5.18 10.67
N ILE A 101 7.83 -5.36 9.86
CA ILE A 101 6.48 -4.88 10.13
C ILE A 101 5.48 -6.05 10.12
N ASP A 102 4.42 -5.93 10.90
CA ASP A 102 3.34 -6.92 10.95
C ASP A 102 2.29 -6.68 9.88
N ILE A 103 2.03 -5.43 9.58
CA ILE A 103 1.05 -4.95 8.60
C ILE A 103 1.61 -3.75 7.84
N LEU A 104 1.27 -3.69 6.57
CA LEU A 104 1.53 -2.53 5.72
C LEU A 104 0.20 -1.84 5.41
N SER A 105 0.00 -0.65 5.95
CA SER A 105 -1.12 0.22 5.62
C SER A 105 -0.62 1.52 5.01
N ARG A 106 -0.72 1.59 3.68
CA ARG A 106 -0.33 2.74 2.87
C ARG A 106 -0.92 2.65 1.47
N ASN A 107 -0.74 3.71 0.66
CA ASN A 107 -1.12 3.75 -0.76
C ASN A 107 -0.43 2.65 -1.59
N THR A 108 -0.89 1.41 -1.42
CA THR A 108 -0.32 0.22 -2.06
C THR A 108 -1.35 -0.46 -2.94
N THR A 109 -1.20 -0.34 -4.25
CA THR A 109 -2.11 -0.93 -5.22
C THR A 109 -2.13 -2.45 -5.12
N TRP A 110 -3.31 -3.04 -4.98
CA TRP A 110 -3.50 -4.49 -5.11
C TRP A 110 -3.35 -4.89 -6.58
N THR A 111 -2.36 -5.70 -6.88
CA THR A 111 -2.15 -6.26 -8.21
C THR A 111 -1.93 -7.75 -8.11
N LEU A 112 -2.30 -8.48 -9.18
CA LEU A 112 -2.09 -9.92 -9.24
C LEU A 112 -0.61 -10.31 -9.00
N THR A 113 0.32 -9.55 -9.58
CA THR A 113 1.76 -9.81 -9.38
C THR A 113 2.16 -9.66 -7.91
N ARG A 114 1.68 -8.61 -7.23
CA ARG A 114 2.01 -8.38 -5.82
C ARG A 114 1.41 -9.44 -4.91
N ASP A 115 0.18 -9.84 -5.19
CA ASP A 115 -0.54 -10.85 -4.40
C ASP A 115 0.02 -12.26 -4.65
N ALA A 116 0.14 -12.66 -5.92
CA ALA A 116 0.54 -14.03 -6.26
C ALA A 116 2.04 -14.30 -6.21
N SER A 117 2.90 -13.28 -6.48
CA SER A 117 4.34 -13.51 -6.69
C SER A 117 5.22 -13.10 -5.50
N LEU A 118 4.72 -12.24 -4.58
CA LEU A 118 5.51 -11.75 -3.46
C LEU A 118 5.26 -12.50 -2.15
N GLY A 119 4.38 -13.50 -2.14
CA GLY A 119 4.00 -14.22 -0.91
C GLY A 119 3.33 -13.33 0.14
N LEU A 120 2.65 -12.28 -0.31
CA LEU A 120 1.94 -11.32 0.52
C LEU A 120 0.44 -11.55 0.40
N HIS A 121 -0.32 -11.14 1.43
CA HIS A 121 -1.77 -11.18 1.39
C HIS A 121 -2.35 -9.78 1.50
N PHE A 122 -3.18 -9.40 0.52
CA PHE A 122 -3.99 -8.21 0.62
C PHE A 122 -5.27 -8.55 1.39
N THR A 123 -5.50 -7.88 2.51
CA THR A 123 -6.63 -8.15 3.41
C THR A 123 -7.90 -7.43 2.99
N GLY A 124 -7.79 -6.36 2.23
CA GLY A 124 -8.90 -5.57 1.72
C GLY A 124 -8.48 -4.27 1.06
N THR A 125 -9.40 -3.67 0.33
CA THR A 125 -9.23 -2.36 -0.29
C THR A 125 -9.85 -1.29 0.59
N THR A 126 -9.04 -0.34 1.05
CA THR A 126 -9.46 0.77 1.91
C THR A 126 -9.85 2.01 1.10
N TYR A 127 -9.35 2.13 -0.14
CA TYR A 127 -9.63 3.25 -1.03
C TYR A 127 -9.52 2.82 -2.50
N TYR A 128 -10.51 3.19 -3.32
CA TYR A 128 -10.48 2.99 -4.78
C TYR A 128 -9.97 4.24 -5.45
N ASP A 129 -8.93 4.11 -6.27
CA ASP A 129 -8.24 5.21 -6.90
C ASP A 129 -7.88 4.90 -8.35
N GLY A 130 -7.30 5.87 -9.03
CA GLY A 130 -6.74 5.77 -10.36
C GLY A 130 -5.44 6.56 -10.47
N GLN A 131 -4.67 6.33 -11.55
CA GLN A 131 -3.49 7.13 -11.84
C GLN A 131 -3.87 8.40 -12.61
N GLY A 132 -3.28 9.54 -12.20
CA GLY A 132 -3.44 10.83 -12.87
C GLY A 132 -2.10 11.44 -13.28
N PHE A 133 -2.22 12.56 -13.99
CA PHE A 133 -1.10 13.47 -14.26
C PHE A 133 -1.46 14.85 -13.72
N MET A 134 -0.57 15.46 -12.96
CA MET A 134 -0.67 16.84 -12.54
C MET A 134 0.28 17.69 -13.36
N VAL A 135 -0.23 18.80 -13.89
CA VAL A 135 0.51 19.80 -14.67
C VAL A 135 0.16 21.20 -14.20
N THR A 136 0.98 22.20 -14.53
CA THR A 136 0.63 23.59 -14.27
C THR A 136 -0.47 24.05 -15.23
N LYS A 137 -1.43 24.86 -14.79
CA LYS A 137 -2.45 25.52 -15.65
C LYS A 137 -1.80 26.31 -16.77
N LYS A 138 -0.66 26.93 -16.50
CA LYS A 138 0.13 27.72 -17.47
C LYS A 138 0.56 26.88 -18.68
N SER A 139 0.74 25.57 -18.53
CA SER A 139 1.09 24.67 -19.63
C SER A 139 -0.01 24.49 -20.66
N LYS A 140 -1.27 24.79 -20.30
CA LYS A 140 -2.48 24.58 -21.12
C LYS A 140 -2.69 23.12 -21.55
N ILE A 141 -2.04 22.17 -20.88
CA ILE A 141 -2.21 20.73 -21.11
C ILE A 141 -3.51 20.28 -20.43
N THR A 142 -4.39 19.65 -21.19
CA THR A 142 -5.69 19.15 -20.74
C THR A 142 -5.86 17.64 -20.93
N SER A 143 -4.85 16.99 -21.52
CA SER A 143 -4.88 15.55 -21.77
C SER A 143 -3.47 14.96 -21.71
N ALA A 144 -3.34 13.76 -21.19
CA ALA A 144 -2.08 13.01 -21.19
C ALA A 144 -1.49 12.84 -22.61
N LYS A 145 -2.33 12.84 -23.66
CA LYS A 145 -1.88 12.76 -25.06
C LYS A 145 -1.01 13.96 -25.48
N GLN A 146 -1.10 15.08 -24.79
CA GLN A 146 -0.30 16.28 -25.04
C GLN A 146 1.06 16.27 -24.35
N LEU A 147 1.37 15.23 -23.54
CA LEU A 147 2.64 15.07 -22.84
C LEU A 147 3.76 14.46 -23.70
N LYS A 148 3.69 14.61 -25.03
CA LYS A 148 4.72 14.09 -25.95
C LYS A 148 6.10 14.68 -25.63
N GLY A 149 7.08 13.83 -25.32
CA GLY A 149 8.44 14.23 -24.99
C GLY A 149 8.61 14.91 -23.62
N ALA A 150 7.53 15.09 -22.86
CA ALA A 150 7.55 15.78 -21.57
C ALA A 150 8.37 15.01 -20.52
N THR A 151 9.04 15.75 -19.64
CA THR A 151 9.61 15.20 -18.41
C THR A 151 8.51 14.98 -17.38
N VAL A 152 8.46 13.77 -16.80
CA VAL A 152 7.42 13.37 -15.85
C VAL A 152 8.06 12.88 -14.57
N CYS A 153 7.86 13.60 -13.47
CA CYS A 153 8.27 13.17 -12.14
C CYS A 153 7.44 11.95 -11.68
N VAL A 154 8.10 10.93 -11.14
CA VAL A 154 7.46 9.71 -10.65
C VAL A 154 8.30 9.08 -9.55
N GLN A 155 7.66 8.40 -8.59
CA GLN A 155 8.36 7.68 -7.54
C GLN A 155 8.68 6.25 -7.99
N SER A 156 9.92 5.78 -7.72
CA SER A 156 10.37 4.43 -8.00
C SER A 156 9.62 3.36 -7.19
N GLY A 157 9.52 2.14 -7.74
CA GLY A 157 8.89 0.99 -7.06
C GLY A 157 7.37 1.06 -6.98
N THR A 158 6.75 1.94 -7.78
CA THR A 158 5.30 2.12 -7.84
C THR A 158 4.68 1.49 -9.09
N THR A 159 3.38 1.20 -9.04
CA THR A 159 2.62 0.85 -10.24
C THR A 159 2.57 2.02 -11.21
N THR A 160 2.60 3.25 -10.70
CA THR A 160 2.52 4.46 -11.53
C THR A 160 3.79 4.70 -12.34
N GLU A 161 4.96 4.30 -11.84
CA GLU A 161 6.21 4.28 -12.62
C GLU A 161 6.11 3.29 -13.80
N LYS A 162 5.67 2.05 -13.52
CA LYS A 162 5.48 1.05 -14.56
C LYS A 162 4.46 1.49 -15.60
N ASN A 163 3.30 1.95 -15.17
CA ASN A 163 2.22 2.38 -16.03
C ASN A 163 2.63 3.60 -16.90
N LEU A 164 3.42 4.53 -16.34
CA LEU A 164 3.97 5.65 -17.10
C LEU A 164 4.81 5.15 -18.29
N SER A 165 5.69 4.18 -18.03
CA SER A 165 6.55 3.60 -19.05
C SER A 165 5.72 2.86 -20.13
N ASP A 166 4.79 2.01 -19.70
CA ASP A 166 3.92 1.24 -20.59
C ASP A 166 3.03 2.16 -21.44
N TYR A 167 2.39 3.14 -20.83
CA TYR A 167 1.54 4.11 -21.53
C TYR A 167 2.32 4.97 -22.53
N SER A 168 3.48 5.46 -22.12
CA SER A 168 4.35 6.27 -23.00
C SER A 168 4.78 5.50 -24.24
N LYS A 169 5.15 4.21 -24.07
CA LYS A 169 5.52 3.30 -25.16
C LYS A 169 4.33 2.99 -26.06
N ALA A 170 3.20 2.57 -25.49
CA ALA A 170 2.02 2.16 -26.24
C ALA A 170 1.40 3.31 -27.05
N SER A 171 1.47 4.55 -26.53
CA SER A 171 0.93 5.74 -27.18
C SER A 171 1.93 6.48 -28.08
N GLY A 172 3.20 6.07 -28.13
CA GLY A 172 4.25 6.73 -28.91
C GLY A 172 4.59 8.14 -28.40
N LEU A 173 4.28 8.45 -27.15
CA LEU A 173 4.46 9.79 -26.58
C LEU A 173 5.91 10.09 -26.19
N ASN A 174 6.77 9.06 -26.04
CA ASN A 174 8.18 9.24 -25.68
C ASN A 174 8.39 10.16 -24.47
N MET A 175 7.51 10.05 -23.46
CA MET A 175 7.66 10.78 -22.20
C MET A 175 8.97 10.36 -21.53
N LYS A 176 9.58 11.28 -20.79
CA LYS A 176 10.87 11.10 -20.11
C LYS A 176 10.65 11.00 -18.62
N PRO A 177 10.61 9.80 -18.03
CA PRO A 177 10.49 9.63 -16.58
C PRO A 177 11.68 10.28 -15.86
N VAL A 178 11.41 11.06 -14.82
CA VAL A 178 12.39 11.54 -13.85
C VAL A 178 12.06 10.88 -12.53
N VAL A 179 12.84 9.86 -12.17
CA VAL A 179 12.52 8.92 -11.09
C VAL A 179 13.17 9.38 -9.79
N PHE A 180 12.41 9.35 -8.70
CA PHE A 180 12.86 9.68 -7.35
C PHE A 180 12.56 8.53 -6.39
N GLU A 181 13.39 8.37 -5.37
CA GLU A 181 13.24 7.28 -4.40
C GLU A 181 12.08 7.53 -3.42
N THR A 182 11.88 8.78 -3.01
CA THR A 182 10.84 9.14 -2.03
C THR A 182 9.76 10.02 -2.64
N GLN A 183 8.57 9.95 -2.04
CA GLN A 183 7.47 10.83 -2.42
C GLN A 183 7.81 12.31 -2.21
N GLU A 184 8.43 12.63 -1.08
CA GLU A 184 8.84 14.00 -0.77
C GLU A 184 9.80 14.57 -1.83
N ALA A 185 10.81 13.80 -2.24
CA ALA A 185 11.73 14.21 -3.29
C ALA A 185 11.01 14.42 -4.64
N THR A 186 10.03 13.56 -4.96
CA THR A 186 9.21 13.67 -6.16
C THR A 186 8.37 14.95 -6.15
N ASN A 187 7.68 15.22 -5.03
CA ASN A 187 6.88 16.43 -4.81
C ASN A 187 7.73 17.68 -4.99
N LYS A 188 8.84 17.76 -4.27
CA LYS A 188 9.77 18.88 -4.30
C LYS A 188 10.31 19.13 -5.70
N ALA A 189 10.66 18.08 -6.44
CA ALA A 189 11.15 18.18 -7.81
C ALA A 189 10.09 18.75 -8.75
N TYR A 190 8.84 18.31 -8.64
CA TYR A 190 7.76 18.84 -9.47
C TYR A 190 7.46 20.31 -9.15
N PHE A 191 7.26 20.66 -7.88
CA PHE A 191 6.94 22.05 -7.50
C PHE A 191 8.10 23.03 -7.73
N SER A 192 9.34 22.56 -7.80
CA SER A 192 10.49 23.36 -8.22
C SER A 192 10.63 23.52 -9.75
N GLY A 193 9.72 22.93 -10.54
CA GLY A 193 9.72 23.02 -11.99
C GLY A 193 10.72 22.10 -12.71
N ARG A 194 11.29 21.10 -12.00
CA ARG A 194 12.22 20.13 -12.59
C ARG A 194 11.53 19.20 -13.61
N CYS A 195 10.22 18.97 -13.47
CA CYS A 195 9.42 18.17 -14.37
C CYS A 195 8.22 18.97 -14.89
N GLN A 196 7.84 18.71 -16.14
CA GLN A 196 6.67 19.33 -16.78
C GLN A 196 5.34 18.73 -16.27
N ALA A 197 5.38 17.47 -15.84
CA ALA A 197 4.24 16.78 -15.22
C ALA A 197 4.69 15.94 -14.03
N TYR A 198 3.73 15.62 -13.16
CA TYR A 198 3.90 14.65 -12.08
C TYR A 198 2.82 13.57 -12.20
N THR A 199 3.18 12.31 -12.06
CA THR A 199 2.22 11.20 -12.08
C THR A 199 2.34 10.35 -10.84
N THR A 200 1.21 10.10 -10.20
CA THR A 200 0.97 9.15 -9.13
C THR A 200 -0.55 8.89 -9.04
N ASP A 201 -1.03 8.30 -7.96
CA ASP A 201 -2.44 8.13 -7.67
C ASP A 201 -3.16 9.49 -7.69
N ALA A 202 -4.34 9.57 -8.29
CA ALA A 202 -5.05 10.86 -8.48
C ALA A 202 -5.39 11.52 -7.14
N SER A 203 -5.80 10.74 -6.14
CA SER A 203 -6.02 11.25 -4.78
C SER A 203 -4.73 11.77 -4.14
N GLY A 204 -3.60 11.11 -4.39
CA GLY A 204 -2.27 11.54 -3.96
C GLY A 204 -1.87 12.86 -4.60
N LEU A 205 -2.10 13.03 -5.92
CA LEU A 205 -1.87 14.30 -6.61
C LEU A 205 -2.72 15.44 -6.00
N ALA A 206 -4.00 15.17 -5.73
CA ALA A 206 -4.89 16.15 -5.11
C ALA A 206 -4.41 16.54 -3.70
N SER A 207 -3.98 15.55 -2.91
CA SER A 207 -3.45 15.76 -1.57
C SER A 207 -2.21 16.66 -1.58
N VAL A 208 -1.19 16.32 -2.37
CA VAL A 208 0.05 17.10 -2.41
C VAL A 208 -0.15 18.47 -3.05
N ARG A 209 -1.03 18.59 -4.06
CA ARG A 209 -1.42 19.88 -4.63
C ARG A 209 -1.97 20.83 -3.56
N ASN A 210 -2.89 20.35 -2.74
CA ASN A 210 -3.54 21.15 -1.72
C ASN A 210 -2.61 21.51 -0.54
N LYS A 211 -1.62 20.68 -0.28
CA LYS A 211 -0.73 20.84 0.88
C LYS A 211 0.58 21.54 0.55
N GLU A 212 1.16 21.27 -0.62
CA GLU A 212 2.53 21.67 -0.95
C GLU A 212 2.61 22.71 -2.09
N ALA A 213 1.57 22.86 -2.93
CA ALA A 213 1.53 23.93 -3.90
C ALA A 213 1.40 25.28 -3.22
N GLY A 214 2.18 26.28 -3.65
CA GLY A 214 2.05 27.65 -3.16
C GLY A 214 0.65 28.22 -3.44
N ASN A 215 0.10 27.92 -4.62
CA ASN A 215 -1.30 28.13 -4.97
C ASN A 215 -1.84 26.86 -5.66
N PRO A 216 -2.73 26.09 -5.01
CA PRO A 216 -3.31 24.88 -5.60
C PRO A 216 -3.99 25.09 -6.95
N GLU A 217 -4.56 26.26 -7.16
CA GLU A 217 -5.26 26.61 -8.40
C GLU A 217 -4.33 26.78 -9.61
N ASP A 218 -3.03 26.85 -9.41
CA ASP A 218 -2.06 26.90 -10.51
C ASP A 218 -1.77 25.51 -11.12
N HIS A 219 -2.35 24.47 -10.56
CA HIS A 219 -2.16 23.09 -10.99
C HIS A 219 -3.49 22.40 -11.32
N VAL A 220 -3.47 21.55 -12.34
CA VAL A 220 -4.62 20.69 -12.75
C VAL A 220 -4.20 19.24 -12.80
N ILE A 221 -5.14 18.36 -12.48
CA ILE A 221 -4.98 16.91 -12.52
C ILE A 221 -5.86 16.36 -13.63
#